data_561c74d486115e5dc256edb5a02efcd7
#
_entry.id   561c74d486115e5dc256edb5a02efcd7
#
_cell.length_a   1.000
_cell.length_b   1.000
_cell.length_c   1.000
_cell.angle_alpha   90.00
_cell.angle_beta   90.00
_cell.angle_gamma   90.00
#
_symmetry.space_group_name_H-M   'P 1'
#
loop_
_entity.id
_entity.type
_entity.pdbx_description
1 polymer ?
#
loop_
_entity_poly.entity_id
_entity_poly.type
_entity_poly.pdbx_seq_one_letter_code
_entity_poly.pdbx_strand_id
1 'polypeptide(L)'
;LNGFISPVWLKSVKQLGNEADENIFLAVKMRKEGHKVGEYAIIELPVAQAGRFIRLPDKDGKNYLMYLDDVVRYCLPLIFHGMNYKHFEAYAFKFTKDAEMEIDNDLRNGMMQKISKGVKSRKRGEPLRVIYDASMPKDLLKRVMNKLNLDKLDTVLGGGKYHNHKDLMRFPDCGRKDLKYPEWTPVLKNELSGNVGMLELIRRKDRFIHVPYHSFDSSSAYFVKQPSAKK
;
A
#
# COMPACT_ATOMS: atom_id res chain seq x y z
N LEU A 1 -10.78 -11.08 -14.22
CA LEU A 1 -9.51 -11.25 -13.48
C LEU A 1 -8.43 -11.95 -14.32
N ASN A 2 -8.76 -12.89 -15.20
CA ASN A 2 -7.77 -13.68 -15.95
C ASN A 2 -6.76 -12.85 -16.77
N GLY A 3 -7.10 -11.62 -17.19
CA GLY A 3 -6.17 -10.75 -17.92
C GLY A 3 -5.19 -9.97 -17.03
N PHE A 4 -5.39 -9.95 -15.70
CA PHE A 4 -4.60 -9.15 -14.77
C PHE A 4 -3.75 -9.97 -13.80
N ILE A 5 -3.97 -11.28 -13.76
CA ILE A 5 -3.23 -12.16 -12.84
C ILE A 5 -2.21 -12.96 -13.63
N SER A 6 -0.95 -12.72 -13.35
CA SER A 6 0.16 -13.45 -13.94
C SER A 6 0.96 -14.16 -12.84
N PRO A 7 0.73 -15.45 -12.60
CA PRO A 7 1.52 -16.20 -11.63
C PRO A 7 2.95 -16.34 -12.12
N VAL A 8 3.90 -16.04 -11.25
CA VAL A 8 5.32 -16.21 -11.51
C VAL A 8 5.86 -17.37 -10.68
N TRP A 9 6.43 -18.35 -11.36
CA TRP A 9 7.05 -19.48 -10.69
C TRP A 9 8.20 -19.03 -9.80
N LEU A 10 8.21 -19.46 -8.55
CA LEU A 10 9.26 -19.06 -7.61
C LEU A 10 10.66 -19.42 -8.13
N LYS A 11 10.78 -20.48 -8.90
CA LYS A 11 12.05 -20.86 -9.56
C LYS A 11 12.54 -19.82 -10.58
N SER A 12 11.61 -19.12 -11.23
CA SER A 12 11.88 -18.16 -12.30
C SER A 12 12.00 -16.71 -11.82
N VAL A 13 11.63 -16.42 -10.58
CA VAL A 13 11.76 -15.08 -10.02
C VAL A 13 13.23 -14.68 -10.00
N LYS A 14 13.61 -13.67 -10.74
CA LYS A 14 14.95 -13.06 -10.68
C LYS A 14 14.97 -11.87 -9.74
N GLN A 15 13.94 -11.03 -9.83
CA GLN A 15 13.74 -9.86 -8.97
C GLN A 15 12.28 -9.42 -9.07
N LEU A 16 11.65 -9.02 -7.97
CA LEU A 16 10.39 -8.30 -8.02
C LEU A 16 10.66 -6.87 -8.51
N GLY A 17 9.77 -6.37 -9.37
CA GLY A 17 9.96 -5.08 -10.02
C GLY A 17 10.12 -3.91 -9.03
N ASN A 18 10.70 -2.80 -9.50
CA ASN A 18 10.96 -1.61 -8.69
C ASN A 18 9.68 -0.91 -8.16
N GLU A 19 8.51 -1.24 -8.71
CA GLU A 19 7.21 -0.66 -8.33
C GLU A 19 6.47 -1.49 -7.27
N ALA A 20 7.14 -2.45 -6.65
CA ALA A 20 6.54 -3.39 -5.69
C ALA A 20 6.20 -2.76 -4.32
N ASP A 21 6.53 -1.48 -4.10
CA ASP A 21 6.18 -0.74 -2.90
C ASP A 21 4.64 -0.62 -2.83
N GLU A 22 4.08 -1.07 -1.71
CA GLU A 22 2.64 -1.14 -1.44
C GLU A 22 1.87 -2.31 -2.07
N ASN A 23 2.45 -3.09 -2.98
CA ASN A 23 1.80 -4.25 -3.57
C ASN A 23 1.70 -5.40 -2.58
N ILE A 24 0.62 -6.16 -2.69
CA ILE A 24 0.40 -7.36 -1.89
C ILE A 24 0.61 -8.57 -2.79
N PHE A 25 1.33 -9.54 -2.27
CA PHE A 25 1.65 -10.78 -2.95
C PHE A 25 1.06 -11.98 -2.23
N LEU A 26 0.70 -13.00 -2.98
CA LEU A 26 0.39 -14.31 -2.45
C LEU A 26 1.53 -15.28 -2.78
N ALA A 27 2.12 -15.87 -1.75
CA ALA A 27 3.00 -17.04 -1.89
C ALA A 27 2.12 -18.28 -1.96
N VAL A 28 2.11 -18.93 -3.11
CA VAL A 28 1.26 -20.09 -3.40
C VAL A 28 2.09 -21.35 -3.36
N LYS A 29 1.61 -22.33 -2.60
CA LYS A 29 2.13 -23.71 -2.57
C LYS A 29 1.10 -24.61 -3.21
N MET A 30 1.52 -25.40 -4.19
CA MET A 30 0.66 -26.28 -4.99
C MET A 30 1.18 -27.69 -4.95
N ARG A 31 0.28 -28.68 -4.90
CA ARG A 31 0.65 -30.10 -4.95
C ARG A 31 -0.26 -30.86 -5.90
N LYS A 32 0.35 -31.77 -6.66
CA LYS A 32 -0.38 -32.77 -7.44
C LYS A 32 -0.83 -33.89 -6.53
N GLU A 33 -1.86 -34.59 -6.91
CA GLU A 33 -2.35 -35.75 -6.17
C GLU A 33 -1.26 -36.82 -6.05
N GLY A 34 -1.09 -37.41 -4.85
CA GLY A 34 -0.06 -38.41 -4.58
C GLY A 34 1.38 -37.89 -4.47
N HIS A 35 1.64 -36.60 -4.74
CA HIS A 35 2.99 -36.05 -4.64
C HIS A 35 3.23 -35.35 -3.28
N LYS A 36 4.34 -35.74 -2.62
CA LYS A 36 4.77 -35.09 -1.35
C LYS A 36 5.42 -33.72 -1.55
N VAL A 37 6.05 -33.52 -2.71
CA VAL A 37 6.78 -32.28 -3.01
C VAL A 37 5.84 -31.28 -3.66
N GLY A 38 5.80 -30.06 -3.10
CA GLY A 38 5.03 -28.94 -3.64
C GLY A 38 5.82 -28.12 -4.63
N GLU A 39 5.10 -27.48 -5.54
CA GLU A 39 5.61 -26.41 -6.38
C GLU A 39 5.14 -25.07 -5.86
N TYR A 40 5.85 -24.00 -6.18
CA TYR A 40 5.68 -22.70 -5.56
C TYR A 40 5.59 -21.61 -6.63
N ALA A 41 4.63 -20.70 -6.45
CA ALA A 41 4.48 -19.52 -7.28
C ALA A 41 4.24 -18.28 -6.42
N ILE A 42 4.45 -17.11 -7.00
CA ILE A 42 4.07 -15.82 -6.45
C ILE A 42 3.02 -15.21 -7.38
N ILE A 43 1.97 -14.68 -6.79
CA ILE A 43 0.94 -13.92 -7.48
C ILE A 43 0.93 -12.52 -6.87
N GLU A 44 1.10 -11.51 -7.69
CA GLU A 44 0.82 -10.13 -7.32
C GLU A 44 -0.68 -9.88 -7.40
N LEU A 45 -1.27 -9.28 -6.37
CA LEU A 45 -2.67 -8.93 -6.37
C LEU A 45 -2.91 -7.68 -7.22
N PRO A 46 -3.77 -7.73 -8.24
CA PRO A 46 -4.05 -6.59 -9.13
C PRO A 46 -4.99 -5.57 -8.45
N VAL A 47 -4.55 -5.00 -7.31
CA VAL A 47 -5.37 -4.07 -6.52
C VAL A 47 -5.68 -2.79 -7.28
N ALA A 48 -4.74 -2.31 -8.10
CA ALA A 48 -4.92 -1.10 -8.89
C ALA A 48 -6.05 -1.26 -9.95
N GLN A 49 -6.19 -2.46 -10.52
CA GLN A 49 -7.15 -2.74 -11.59
C GLN A 49 -8.51 -3.22 -11.05
N ALA A 50 -8.49 -4.10 -10.04
CA ALA A 50 -9.69 -4.76 -9.54
C ALA A 50 -10.26 -4.11 -8.27
N GLY A 51 -9.50 -3.25 -7.62
CA GLY A 51 -9.82 -2.77 -6.27
C GLY A 51 -9.50 -3.80 -5.19
N ARG A 52 -9.52 -3.38 -3.94
CA ARG A 52 -9.22 -4.23 -2.79
C ARG A 52 -10.42 -5.06 -2.35
N PHE A 53 -11.63 -4.52 -2.54
CA PHE A 53 -12.89 -5.12 -2.10
C PHE A 53 -13.73 -5.44 -3.31
N ILE A 54 -14.14 -6.69 -3.43
CA ILE A 54 -14.99 -7.17 -4.51
C ILE A 54 -16.41 -7.28 -3.96
N ARG A 55 -17.32 -6.54 -4.58
CA ARG A 55 -18.76 -6.66 -4.26
C ARG A 55 -19.31 -7.91 -4.93
N LEU A 56 -19.90 -8.77 -4.12
CA LEU A 56 -20.63 -9.95 -4.58
C LEU A 56 -22.11 -9.58 -4.79
N PRO A 57 -22.87 -10.40 -5.52
CA PRO A 57 -24.30 -10.21 -5.64
C PRO A 57 -24.99 -10.13 -4.27
N ASP A 58 -25.88 -9.16 -4.12
CA ASP A 58 -26.66 -9.01 -2.89
C ASP A 58 -27.62 -10.21 -2.74
N LYS A 59 -27.75 -10.70 -1.53
CA LYS A 59 -28.62 -11.83 -1.19
C LYS A 59 -29.35 -11.55 0.12
N ASP A 60 -30.64 -11.85 0.15
CA ASP A 60 -31.49 -11.71 1.33
C ASP A 60 -31.44 -10.30 1.97
N GLY A 61 -31.38 -9.26 1.13
CA GLY A 61 -31.28 -7.86 1.56
C GLY A 61 -29.93 -7.48 2.20
N LYS A 62 -28.92 -8.35 2.11
CA LYS A 62 -27.57 -8.13 2.65
C LYS A 62 -26.58 -7.86 1.54
N ASN A 63 -25.68 -6.92 1.80
CA ASN A 63 -24.53 -6.65 0.93
C ASN A 63 -23.38 -7.59 1.32
N TYR A 64 -22.76 -8.19 0.32
CA TYR A 64 -21.61 -9.07 0.51
C TYR A 64 -20.37 -8.47 -0.14
N LEU A 65 -19.30 -8.41 0.63
CA LEU A 65 -17.99 -7.95 0.20
C LEU A 65 -16.95 -9.03 0.48
N MET A 66 -16.01 -9.20 -0.43
CA MET A 66 -14.90 -10.12 -0.27
C MET A 66 -13.58 -9.39 -0.56
N TYR A 67 -12.54 -9.71 0.20
CA TYR A 67 -11.21 -9.25 -0.15
C TYR A 67 -10.74 -9.87 -1.46
N LEU A 68 -10.05 -9.08 -2.28
CA LEU A 68 -9.45 -9.57 -3.53
C LEU A 68 -8.53 -10.77 -3.28
N ASP A 69 -7.83 -10.79 -2.15
CA ASP A 69 -6.99 -11.94 -1.71
C ASP A 69 -7.77 -13.26 -1.70
N ASP A 70 -8.98 -13.25 -1.12
CA ASP A 70 -9.77 -14.46 -1.00
C ASP A 70 -10.43 -14.84 -2.32
N VAL A 71 -10.78 -13.86 -3.16
CA VAL A 71 -11.22 -14.12 -4.53
C VAL A 71 -10.12 -14.83 -5.31
N VAL A 72 -8.88 -14.32 -5.21
CA VAL A 72 -7.73 -14.95 -5.90
C VAL A 72 -7.43 -16.34 -5.33
N ARG A 73 -7.48 -16.51 -3.99
CA ARG A 73 -7.33 -17.84 -3.35
C ARG A 73 -8.38 -18.84 -3.84
N TYR A 74 -9.63 -18.40 -3.93
CA TYR A 74 -10.72 -19.23 -4.46
C TYR A 74 -10.51 -19.61 -5.92
N CYS A 75 -9.96 -18.71 -6.72
CA CYS A 75 -9.72 -18.90 -8.14
C CYS A 75 -8.40 -19.66 -8.47
N LEU A 76 -7.58 -20.04 -7.48
CA LEU A 76 -6.32 -20.74 -7.76
C LEU A 76 -6.46 -21.97 -8.67
N PRO A 77 -7.47 -22.85 -8.51
CA PRO A 77 -7.66 -23.96 -9.44
C PRO A 77 -7.92 -23.53 -10.88
N LEU A 78 -8.53 -22.37 -11.09
CA LEU A 78 -8.76 -21.81 -12.43
C LEU A 78 -7.49 -21.15 -12.97
N ILE A 79 -6.75 -20.42 -12.13
CA ILE A 79 -5.49 -19.75 -12.51
C ILE A 79 -4.45 -20.77 -12.96
N PHE A 80 -4.40 -21.94 -12.32
CA PHE A 80 -3.48 -23.02 -12.64
C PHE A 80 -4.15 -24.18 -13.42
N HIS A 81 -5.25 -23.86 -14.13
CA HIS A 81 -5.96 -24.86 -14.92
C HIS A 81 -5.03 -25.53 -15.92
N GLY A 82 -5.21 -26.84 -16.14
CA GLY A 82 -4.40 -27.63 -17.06
C GLY A 82 -3.07 -28.15 -16.49
N MET A 83 -2.66 -27.72 -15.27
CA MET A 83 -1.39 -28.15 -14.65
C MET A 83 -1.53 -29.32 -13.65
N ASN A 84 -2.74 -29.87 -13.51
CA ASN A 84 -3.05 -31.04 -12.67
C ASN A 84 -2.74 -30.88 -11.17
N TYR A 85 -2.74 -29.63 -10.63
CA TYR A 85 -2.68 -29.43 -9.19
C TYR A 85 -4.04 -29.63 -8.55
N LYS A 86 -4.07 -30.25 -7.36
CA LYS A 86 -5.27 -30.57 -6.58
C LYS A 86 -5.34 -29.82 -5.25
N HIS A 87 -4.18 -29.50 -4.70
CA HIS A 87 -4.08 -28.84 -3.40
C HIS A 87 -3.38 -27.49 -3.55
N PHE A 88 -4.01 -26.45 -2.98
CA PHE A 88 -3.52 -25.10 -3.02
C PHE A 88 -3.52 -24.49 -1.62
N GLU A 89 -2.43 -23.88 -1.24
CA GLU A 89 -2.29 -23.06 -0.05
C GLU A 89 -1.72 -21.70 -0.50
N ALA A 90 -2.25 -20.59 0.00
CA ALA A 90 -1.77 -19.26 -0.39
C ALA A 90 -1.78 -18.31 0.79
N TYR A 91 -0.65 -17.68 1.03
CA TYR A 91 -0.37 -16.82 2.16
C TYR A 91 0.06 -15.44 1.67
N ALA A 92 -0.51 -14.39 2.27
CA ALA A 92 -0.19 -13.04 1.87
C ALA A 92 1.15 -12.59 2.47
N PHE A 93 1.88 -11.81 1.71
CA PHE A 93 3.03 -11.05 2.20
C PHE A 93 3.14 -9.74 1.45
N LYS A 94 3.76 -8.76 2.08
CA LYS A 94 4.15 -7.51 1.44
C LYS A 94 5.53 -7.10 1.92
N PHE A 95 6.21 -6.33 1.13
CA PHE A 95 7.41 -5.64 1.55
C PHE A 95 7.28 -4.15 1.25
N THR A 96 7.92 -3.34 2.06
CA THR A 96 7.93 -1.89 1.95
C THR A 96 9.38 -1.46 1.86
N LYS A 97 9.69 -0.64 0.88
CA LYS A 97 10.98 0.01 0.77
C LYS A 97 10.98 1.21 1.72
N ASP A 98 11.91 1.25 2.63
CA ASP A 98 12.02 2.36 3.56
C ASP A 98 13.06 3.36 3.03
N ALA A 99 12.61 4.48 2.52
CA ALA A 99 13.48 5.55 2.06
C ALA A 99 13.98 6.44 3.21
N GLU A 100 13.44 6.26 4.43
CA GLU A 100 13.66 7.16 5.56
C GLU A 100 14.71 6.67 6.56
N MET A 101 14.98 5.36 6.66
CA MET A 101 15.87 4.82 7.69
C MET A 101 17.37 5.13 7.50
N GLU A 102 17.81 5.52 6.32
CA GLU A 102 19.22 5.88 6.11
C GLU A 102 19.63 7.25 6.65
N ILE A 103 18.68 8.10 7.04
CA ILE A 103 18.97 9.44 7.50
C ILE A 103 19.50 9.46 8.95
N ASP A 104 19.14 8.46 9.74
CA ASP A 104 19.37 8.50 11.21
C ASP A 104 20.69 7.88 11.68
N ASN A 105 21.32 7.00 10.90
CA ASN A 105 22.46 6.22 11.37
C ASN A 105 23.85 6.81 11.07
N ASP A 106 23.95 7.92 10.33
CA ASP A 106 25.27 8.45 9.96
C ASP A 106 25.42 9.96 10.24
N LEU A 107 25.41 10.31 11.53
CA LEU A 107 25.69 11.67 12.01
C LEU A 107 27.09 12.19 11.68
N ARG A 108 27.97 11.33 11.14
CA ARG A 108 29.37 11.68 10.84
C ARG A 108 29.62 12.10 9.40
N ASN A 109 28.70 11.86 8.49
CA ASN A 109 28.85 12.23 7.09
C ASN A 109 28.13 13.55 6.77
N GLY A 110 28.79 14.41 6.02
CA GLY A 110 28.23 15.72 5.66
C GLY A 110 26.91 15.61 4.88
N MET A 111 26.04 16.61 5.08
CA MET A 111 24.65 16.63 4.57
C MET A 111 24.55 16.37 3.06
N MET A 112 25.51 16.81 2.26
CA MET A 112 25.59 16.58 0.79
C MET A 112 25.85 15.11 0.42
N GLN A 113 26.67 14.40 1.21
CA GLN A 113 26.90 12.96 0.99
C GLN A 113 25.67 12.14 1.39
N LYS A 114 24.94 12.54 2.42
CA LYS A 114 23.68 11.91 2.85
C LYS A 114 22.62 12.02 1.77
N ILE A 115 22.41 13.21 1.22
CA ILE A 115 21.46 13.44 0.12
C ILE A 115 21.84 12.62 -1.12
N SER A 116 23.12 12.58 -1.49
CA SER A 116 23.55 11.84 -2.68
C SER A 116 23.48 10.32 -2.50
N LYS A 117 23.72 9.80 -1.28
CA LYS A 117 23.52 8.38 -0.93
C LYS A 117 22.03 8.04 -0.87
N GLY A 118 21.21 8.85 -0.22
CA GLY A 118 19.76 8.65 -0.15
C GLY A 118 19.08 8.68 -1.53
N VAL A 119 19.55 9.51 -2.47
CA VAL A 119 19.04 9.51 -3.86
C VAL A 119 19.53 8.28 -4.65
N LYS A 120 20.73 7.75 -4.36
CA LYS A 120 21.24 6.52 -4.99
C LYS A 120 20.56 5.26 -4.43
N SER A 121 20.30 5.20 -3.13
CA SER A 121 19.58 4.09 -2.50
C SER A 121 18.11 4.06 -2.92
N ARG A 122 17.46 5.23 -3.06
CA ARG A 122 16.11 5.32 -3.67
C ARG A 122 16.04 4.73 -5.08
N LYS A 123 17.08 4.85 -5.89
CA LYS A 123 17.15 4.21 -7.22
C LYS A 123 17.35 2.69 -7.17
N ARG A 124 17.95 2.15 -6.12
CA ARG A 124 18.15 0.69 -5.92
C ARG A 124 17.02 0.02 -5.15
N GLY A 125 16.28 0.79 -4.33
CA GLY A 125 15.07 0.39 -3.64
C GLY A 125 15.17 -1.00 -3.00
N GLU A 126 16.12 -1.21 -2.08
CA GLU A 126 16.19 -2.45 -1.31
C GLU A 126 14.98 -2.57 -0.39
N PRO A 127 14.30 -3.71 -0.32
CA PRO A 127 13.19 -3.90 0.61
C PRO A 127 13.74 -3.95 2.03
N LEU A 128 13.18 -3.14 2.93
CA LEU A 128 13.66 -3.01 4.31
C LEU A 128 12.74 -3.67 5.33
N ARG A 129 11.46 -3.84 4.99
CA ARG A 129 10.48 -4.45 5.86
C ARG A 129 9.63 -5.45 5.09
N VAL A 130 9.55 -6.67 5.59
CA VAL A 130 8.62 -7.69 5.11
C VAL A 130 7.60 -7.99 6.19
N ILE A 131 6.33 -7.96 5.83
CA ILE A 131 5.22 -8.42 6.66
C ILE A 131 4.58 -9.60 5.93
N TYR A 132 4.39 -10.72 6.63
CA TYR A 132 3.83 -11.92 6.06
C TYR A 132 2.72 -12.50 6.95
N ASP A 133 1.81 -13.28 6.38
CA ASP A 133 0.80 -14.03 7.12
C ASP A 133 1.48 -15.00 8.09
N ALA A 134 1.31 -14.79 9.40
CA ALA A 134 1.96 -15.61 10.44
C ALA A 134 1.61 -17.11 10.38
N SER A 135 0.51 -17.46 9.68
CA SER A 135 0.14 -18.87 9.42
C SER A 135 0.94 -19.51 8.29
N MET A 136 1.76 -18.75 7.56
CA MET A 136 2.60 -19.25 6.48
C MET A 136 3.59 -20.28 7.01
N PRO A 137 3.67 -21.50 6.39
CA PRO A 137 4.63 -22.51 6.78
C PRO A 137 6.08 -22.00 6.66
N LYS A 138 6.90 -22.33 7.66
CA LYS A 138 8.30 -21.88 7.74
C LYS A 138 9.14 -22.27 6.50
N ASP A 139 8.85 -23.43 5.91
CA ASP A 139 9.53 -23.88 4.69
C ASP A 139 9.19 -23.01 3.48
N LEU A 140 7.94 -22.57 3.35
CA LEU A 140 7.51 -21.65 2.30
C LEU A 140 8.11 -20.26 2.51
N LEU A 141 8.02 -19.74 3.74
CA LEU A 141 8.59 -18.44 4.11
C LEU A 141 10.09 -18.39 3.76
N LYS A 142 10.86 -19.36 4.21
CA LYS A 142 12.30 -19.44 3.92
C LYS A 142 12.60 -19.46 2.42
N ARG A 143 11.80 -20.19 1.64
CA ARG A 143 11.96 -20.22 0.17
C ARG A 143 11.68 -18.89 -0.48
N VAL A 144 10.61 -18.19 -0.06
CA VAL A 144 10.27 -16.86 -0.55
C VAL A 144 11.39 -15.87 -0.21
N MET A 145 11.84 -15.84 1.04
CA MET A 145 12.91 -14.95 1.50
C MET A 145 14.21 -15.15 0.71
N ASN A 146 14.67 -16.41 0.62
CA ASN A 146 15.92 -16.75 -0.08
C ASN A 146 15.83 -16.38 -1.57
N LYS A 147 14.67 -16.63 -2.20
CA LYS A 147 14.53 -16.39 -3.64
C LYS A 147 14.45 -14.91 -3.99
N LEU A 148 13.91 -14.11 -3.10
CA LEU A 148 13.80 -12.66 -3.27
C LEU A 148 15.02 -11.91 -2.70
N ASN A 149 16.03 -12.64 -2.20
CA ASN A 149 17.19 -12.07 -1.48
C ASN A 149 16.76 -11.22 -0.26
N LEU A 150 15.66 -11.62 0.39
CA LEU A 150 15.09 -10.92 1.55
C LEU A 150 15.69 -11.38 2.89
N ASP A 151 16.57 -12.36 2.88
CA ASP A 151 17.29 -12.92 4.03
C ASP A 151 18.30 -11.94 4.66
N LYS A 152 18.63 -10.85 3.97
CA LYS A 152 19.51 -9.77 4.45
C LYS A 152 18.75 -8.61 5.11
N LEU A 153 17.44 -8.71 5.22
CA LEU A 153 16.60 -7.65 5.77
C LEU A 153 16.61 -7.67 7.30
N ASP A 154 16.73 -6.51 7.90
CA ASP A 154 16.74 -6.35 9.36
C ASP A 154 15.37 -6.62 9.98
N THR A 155 14.26 -6.49 9.22
CA THR A 155 12.91 -6.57 9.76
C THR A 155 12.01 -7.49 8.96
N VAL A 156 11.70 -8.66 9.52
CA VAL A 156 10.73 -9.63 9.00
C VAL A 156 9.68 -9.91 10.08
N LEU A 157 8.43 -9.52 9.85
CA LEU A 157 7.36 -9.55 10.84
C LEU A 157 6.22 -10.46 10.43
N GLY A 158 5.82 -11.37 11.32
CA GLY A 158 4.56 -12.11 11.19
C GLY A 158 3.37 -11.19 11.50
N GLY A 159 2.42 -11.14 10.60
CA GLY A 159 1.19 -10.34 10.71
C GLY A 159 -0.07 -11.18 10.57
N GLY A 160 -1.19 -10.53 10.36
CA GLY A 160 -2.47 -11.19 10.07
C GLY A 160 -2.55 -11.70 8.63
N LYS A 161 -3.68 -12.34 8.31
CA LYS A 161 -4.00 -12.86 6.97
C LYS A 161 -4.06 -11.75 5.90
N TYR A 162 -4.50 -10.55 6.29
CA TYR A 162 -4.68 -9.42 5.39
C TYR A 162 -3.70 -8.31 5.73
N HIS A 163 -3.14 -7.69 4.71
CA HIS A 163 -2.19 -6.61 4.83
C HIS A 163 -2.74 -5.31 4.22
N ASN A 164 -2.00 -4.22 4.44
CA ASN A 164 -2.30 -2.92 3.86
C ASN A 164 -3.61 -2.31 4.37
N HIS A 165 -3.74 -2.12 5.68
CA HIS A 165 -4.95 -1.60 6.33
C HIS A 165 -5.39 -0.21 5.82
N LYS A 166 -4.50 0.56 5.19
CA LYS A 166 -4.88 1.82 4.54
C LYS A 166 -5.95 1.64 3.45
N ASP A 167 -6.06 0.44 2.87
CA ASP A 167 -7.09 0.14 1.88
C ASP A 167 -8.51 0.24 2.46
N LEU A 168 -8.66 0.09 3.79
CA LEU A 168 -9.94 0.29 4.49
C LEU A 168 -10.47 1.72 4.37
N MET A 169 -9.62 2.71 4.10
CA MET A 169 -10.07 4.08 3.81
C MET A 169 -10.94 4.16 2.54
N ARG A 170 -10.82 3.17 1.66
CA ARG A 170 -11.62 3.03 0.43
C ARG A 170 -12.65 1.92 0.53
N PHE A 171 -13.05 1.56 1.77
CA PHE A 171 -14.06 0.53 1.97
C PHE A 171 -15.39 0.95 1.34
N PRO A 172 -16.02 0.08 0.53
CA PRO A 172 -17.29 0.41 -0.13
C PRO A 172 -18.41 0.67 0.88
N ASP A 173 -19.13 1.76 0.74
CA ASP A 173 -20.20 2.13 1.66
C ASP A 173 -21.51 1.34 1.46
N CYS A 174 -21.64 0.71 0.32
CA CYS A 174 -22.83 -0.10 -0.04
C CYS A 174 -24.17 0.64 0.18
N GLY A 175 -24.15 1.99 0.11
CA GLY A 175 -25.32 2.83 0.36
C GLY A 175 -25.65 3.07 1.83
N ARG A 176 -24.82 2.57 2.77
CA ARG A 176 -25.01 2.70 4.22
C ARG A 176 -24.41 4.02 4.75
N LYS A 177 -25.10 5.11 4.46
CA LYS A 177 -24.70 6.45 4.95
C LYS A 177 -24.74 6.55 6.49
N ASP A 178 -25.57 5.75 7.14
CA ASP A 178 -25.69 5.64 8.58
C ASP A 178 -24.43 5.10 9.28
N LEU A 179 -23.53 4.44 8.53
CA LEU A 179 -22.25 3.92 9.02
C LEU A 179 -21.08 4.87 8.79
N LYS A 180 -21.34 6.05 8.27
CA LYS A 180 -20.30 7.07 8.04
C LYS A 180 -20.42 8.20 9.07
N TYR A 181 -19.29 8.74 9.46
CA TYR A 181 -19.27 10.00 10.17
C TYR A 181 -19.86 11.11 9.27
N PRO A 182 -20.59 12.09 9.85
CA PRO A 182 -21.03 13.25 9.09
C PRO A 182 -19.82 13.98 8.48
N GLU A 183 -20.01 14.51 7.28
CA GLU A 183 -18.98 15.30 6.63
C GLU A 183 -18.64 16.52 7.48
N TRP A 184 -17.36 16.68 7.76
CA TRP A 184 -16.87 17.85 8.46
C TRP A 184 -16.72 19.02 7.49
N THR A 185 -17.41 20.15 7.79
CA THR A 185 -17.24 21.39 7.03
C THR A 185 -16.25 22.29 7.78
N PRO A 186 -15.05 22.54 7.22
CA PRO A 186 -14.08 23.42 7.85
C PRO A 186 -14.64 24.84 8.01
N VAL A 187 -14.37 25.46 9.14
CA VAL A 187 -14.84 26.80 9.45
C VAL A 187 -13.93 27.83 8.78
N LEU A 188 -14.52 28.81 8.10
CA LEU A 188 -13.76 29.94 7.58
C LEU A 188 -13.29 30.83 8.73
N LYS A 189 -12.01 31.19 8.73
CA LYS A 189 -11.48 32.15 9.70
C LYS A 189 -11.66 33.58 9.17
N ASN A 190 -12.70 34.27 9.65
CA ASN A 190 -13.11 35.61 9.16
C ASN A 190 -11.97 36.62 9.19
N GLU A 191 -11.05 36.52 10.14
CA GLU A 191 -9.87 37.39 10.22
C GLU A 191 -8.95 37.31 8.98
N LEU A 192 -9.06 36.23 8.21
CA LEU A 192 -8.26 35.98 7.02
C LEU A 192 -9.05 36.21 5.72
N SER A 193 -10.35 36.48 5.83
CA SER A 193 -11.26 36.60 4.67
C SER A 193 -11.52 38.04 4.23
N GLY A 194 -10.82 39.00 4.83
CA GLY A 194 -11.01 40.44 4.55
C GLY A 194 -10.30 40.94 3.26
N ASN A 195 -10.59 42.16 2.86
CA ASN A 195 -9.96 42.80 1.70
C ASN A 195 -8.50 43.23 1.91
N VAL A 196 -7.92 42.93 3.07
CA VAL A 196 -6.54 43.28 3.38
C VAL A 196 -5.63 42.15 2.91
N GLY A 197 -4.56 42.49 2.22
CA GLY A 197 -3.62 41.49 1.71
C GLY A 197 -3.02 40.61 2.84
N MET A 198 -2.89 39.30 2.61
CA MET A 198 -2.41 38.37 3.62
C MET A 198 -1.02 38.74 4.16
N LEU A 199 -0.13 39.27 3.32
CA LEU A 199 1.20 39.72 3.74
C LEU A 199 1.12 40.89 4.73
N GLU A 200 0.15 41.78 4.53
CA GLU A 200 -0.06 42.89 5.45
C GLU A 200 -0.64 42.42 6.79
N LEU A 201 -1.56 41.47 6.76
CA LEU A 201 -2.12 40.86 7.98
C LEU A 201 -1.04 40.15 8.80
N ILE A 202 -0.14 39.42 8.15
CA ILE A 202 0.96 38.70 8.83
C ILE A 202 1.99 39.68 9.40
N ARG A 203 2.27 40.80 8.70
CA ARG A 203 3.19 41.86 9.23
C ARG A 203 2.65 42.55 10.48
N ARG A 204 1.32 42.62 10.63
CA ARG A 204 0.69 43.23 11.81
C ARG A 204 0.67 42.30 13.02
N LYS A 205 0.46 40.98 12.82
CA LYS A 205 0.31 40.03 13.91
C LYS A 205 0.44 38.58 13.35
N ASP A 206 1.01 37.70 14.15
CA ASP A 206 1.04 36.23 13.88
C ASP A 206 -0.38 35.68 13.72
N ARG A 207 -0.55 34.80 12.75
CA ARG A 207 -1.84 34.19 12.43
C ARG A 207 -1.73 32.68 12.51
N PHE A 208 -2.66 32.07 13.22
CA PHE A 208 -2.73 30.63 13.39
C PHE A 208 -3.92 30.04 12.66
N ILE A 209 -3.70 28.95 11.97
CA ILE A 209 -4.72 28.15 11.31
C ILE A 209 -4.63 26.74 11.87
N HIS A 210 -5.75 26.22 12.38
CA HIS A 210 -5.85 24.88 12.89
C HIS A 210 -6.46 23.96 11.83
N VAL A 211 -5.60 23.34 11.02
CA VAL A 211 -6.02 22.40 9.98
C VAL A 211 -6.28 21.02 10.64
N PRO A 212 -7.36 20.33 10.27
CA PRO A 212 -8.36 20.59 9.22
C PRO A 212 -9.58 21.41 9.69
N TYR A 213 -9.63 21.86 10.93
CA TYR A 213 -10.83 22.52 11.50
C TYR A 213 -11.09 23.90 10.91
N HIS A 214 -10.05 24.66 10.62
CA HIS A 214 -10.17 25.87 9.80
C HIS A 214 -9.96 25.51 8.32
N SER A 215 -10.73 26.15 7.43
CA SER A 215 -10.59 25.95 5.99
C SER A 215 -9.24 26.46 5.50
N PHE A 216 -8.56 25.62 4.75
CA PHE A 216 -7.32 25.97 4.09
C PHE A 216 -7.50 27.04 3.01
N ASP A 217 -8.71 27.13 2.44
CA ASP A 217 -9.05 28.15 1.42
C ASP A 217 -8.93 29.56 1.96
N SER A 218 -9.10 29.76 3.27
CA SER A 218 -8.92 31.05 3.91
C SER A 218 -7.47 31.59 3.82
N SER A 219 -6.49 30.72 3.57
CA SER A 219 -5.08 31.10 3.53
C SER A 219 -4.41 30.88 2.18
N SER A 220 -4.49 29.67 1.62
CA SER A 220 -3.77 29.32 0.39
C SER A 220 -4.37 29.96 -0.85
N ALA A 221 -5.70 30.03 -0.94
CA ALA A 221 -6.37 30.69 -2.06
C ALA A 221 -6.01 32.19 -2.16
N TYR A 222 -5.69 32.79 -1.02
CA TYR A 222 -5.28 34.20 -0.96
C TYR A 222 -3.84 34.40 -1.43
N PHE A 223 -2.91 33.51 -1.09
CA PHE A 223 -1.54 33.58 -1.59
C PHE A 223 -1.45 33.34 -3.10
N VAL A 224 -2.28 32.47 -3.63
CA VAL A 224 -2.30 32.12 -5.07
C VAL A 224 -3.04 33.21 -5.90
N LYS A 225 -4.04 33.90 -5.32
CA LYS A 225 -4.85 34.90 -6.02
C LYS A 225 -4.31 36.31 -5.94
N GLN A 226 -3.23 36.59 -5.22
CA GLN A 226 -2.66 37.95 -5.27
C GLN A 226 -2.07 38.20 -6.67
N PRO A 227 -2.65 39.16 -7.44
CA PRO A 227 -1.98 39.57 -8.65
C PRO A 227 -0.63 40.15 -8.25
N SER A 228 0.43 39.69 -8.92
CA SER A 228 1.75 40.30 -8.79
C SER A 228 1.57 41.80 -8.91
N ALA A 229 1.88 42.55 -7.85
CA ALA A 229 1.87 44.00 -7.89
C ALA A 229 2.74 44.41 -9.09
N LYS A 230 2.09 44.95 -10.13
CA LYS A 230 2.81 45.55 -11.21
C LYS A 230 3.62 46.69 -10.59
N LYS A 231 4.94 46.61 -10.74
CA LYS A 231 5.83 47.74 -10.52
C LYS A 231 5.47 48.89 -11.46
#